data_43dc50d5f897bd55b5e0b2e038f040ca
#
_entry.id   43dc50d5f897bd55b5e0b2e038f040ca
#
_cell.length_a   1.000
_cell.length_b   1.000
_cell.length_c   1.000
_cell.angle_alpha   90.00
_cell.angle_beta   90.00
_cell.angle_gamma   90.00
#
_symmetry.space_group_name_H-M   'P 1'
#
loop_
_entity.id
_entity.type
_entity.pdbx_description
1 polymer ?
#
loop_
_entity_poly.entity_id
_entity_poly.type
_entity_poly.pdbx_seq_one_letter_code
_entity_poly.pdbx_strand_id
1 'polypeptide(L)'
;MYMNAFATTLAPLDMTKTEEFASLLESARDLNIPHTLPVQCYSKQTVVNGMRFHYLEWGDPANPPLVVAHGGNQTSHSWDLVSLVLAQKFHVFAPDQRGHGDSEWPRDGEMSSSQMAEDMRELFRAWDIQRPILFGHSMGGIMSMYLLTRNPNLVERVVFVDIGPETGAGSAAIREFVNANKEFDSMEQFIQNVRNYDPFRSEEHIRRT
;
A
#
# COMPACT_ATOMS: atom_id res chain seq x y z
N MET A 1 -27.40 0.20 -24.49
CA MET A 1 -27.55 0.96 -23.23
C MET A 1 -27.09 0.03 -22.10
N TYR A 2 -25.80 -0.02 -21.84
CA TYR A 2 -25.23 -0.85 -20.77
C TYR A 2 -25.36 -0.06 -19.48
N MET A 3 -26.22 -0.53 -18.57
CA MET A 3 -26.27 -0.02 -17.20
C MET A 3 -24.88 -0.26 -16.57
N ASN A 4 -24.18 0.84 -16.25
CA ASN A 4 -23.02 0.79 -15.36
C ASN A 4 -23.50 0.16 -14.04
N ALA A 5 -23.09 -1.08 -13.79
CA ALA A 5 -23.12 -1.61 -12.45
C ALA A 5 -22.14 -0.74 -11.63
N PHE A 6 -22.68 0.23 -10.90
CA PHE A 6 -21.90 1.01 -9.96
C PHE A 6 -21.24 0.01 -8.99
N ALA A 7 -19.93 -0.03 -9.00
CA ALA A 7 -19.20 -0.77 -7.99
C ALA A 7 -19.62 -0.20 -6.63
N THR A 8 -20.38 -0.97 -5.88
CA THR A 8 -20.83 -0.56 -4.54
C THR A 8 -19.61 -0.63 -3.64
N THR A 9 -19.17 0.50 -3.10
CA THR A 9 -18.13 0.52 -2.07
C THR A 9 -18.75 0.06 -0.74
N LEU A 10 -18.00 -0.72 0.00
CA LEU A 10 -18.40 -1.13 1.35
C LEU A 10 -18.33 0.07 2.31
N ALA A 11 -19.11 0.01 3.39
CA ALA A 11 -18.99 0.99 4.46
C ALA A 11 -17.58 0.91 5.09
N PRO A 12 -16.99 2.03 5.53
CA PRO A 12 -15.71 2.03 6.22
C PRO A 12 -15.70 1.08 7.42
N LEU A 13 -14.65 0.25 7.53
CA LEU A 13 -14.43 -0.62 8.67
C LEU A 13 -13.43 0.03 9.63
N ASP A 14 -13.83 0.22 10.88
CA ASP A 14 -12.95 0.68 11.96
C ASP A 14 -11.99 -0.45 12.35
N MET A 15 -10.77 -0.38 11.85
CA MET A 15 -9.73 -1.39 12.07
C MET A 15 -9.34 -1.51 13.53
N THR A 16 -9.44 -0.45 14.31
CA THR A 16 -9.06 -0.46 15.74
C THR A 16 -9.88 -1.43 16.61
N LYS A 17 -10.97 -1.97 16.05
CA LYS A 17 -11.85 -2.95 16.68
C LYS A 17 -11.61 -4.38 16.21
N THR A 18 -10.62 -4.63 15.39
CA THR A 18 -10.32 -5.93 14.80
C THR A 18 -9.21 -6.68 15.56
N GLU A 19 -9.19 -7.98 15.43
CA GLU A 19 -8.10 -8.83 15.96
C GLU A 19 -6.78 -8.53 15.22
N GLU A 20 -6.86 -8.16 13.96
CA GLU A 20 -5.71 -7.77 13.14
C GLU A 20 -5.01 -6.54 13.72
N PHE A 21 -5.77 -5.52 14.11
CA PHE A 21 -5.22 -4.33 14.76
C PHE A 21 -4.62 -4.66 16.14
N ALA A 22 -5.24 -5.55 16.91
CA ALA A 22 -4.68 -6.03 18.16
C ALA A 22 -3.33 -6.72 17.95
N SER A 23 -3.22 -7.58 16.95
CA SER A 23 -1.95 -8.24 16.54
C SER A 23 -0.89 -7.23 16.08
N LEU A 24 -1.29 -6.17 15.36
CA LEU A 24 -0.38 -5.08 15.00
C LEU A 24 0.22 -4.41 16.24
N LEU A 25 -0.59 -4.10 17.25
CA LEU A 25 -0.13 -3.48 18.49
C LEU A 25 0.80 -4.41 19.29
N GLU A 26 0.59 -5.73 19.25
CA GLU A 26 1.53 -6.70 19.82
C GLU A 26 2.87 -6.65 19.10
N SER A 27 2.88 -6.72 17.79
CA SER A 27 4.10 -6.58 16.98
C SER A 27 4.82 -5.26 17.22
N ALA A 28 4.08 -4.17 17.37
CA ALA A 28 4.67 -2.85 17.66
C ALA A 28 5.36 -2.83 19.03
N ARG A 29 4.77 -3.48 20.04
CA ARG A 29 5.39 -3.64 21.37
C ARG A 29 6.68 -4.47 21.32
N ASP A 30 6.61 -5.61 20.66
CA ASP A 30 7.73 -6.56 20.56
C ASP A 30 8.94 -5.95 19.84
N LEU A 31 8.67 -5.12 18.84
CA LEU A 31 9.69 -4.41 18.06
C LEU A 31 10.07 -3.05 18.66
N ASN A 32 9.50 -2.66 19.82
CA ASN A 32 9.71 -1.36 20.46
C ASN A 32 9.41 -0.18 19.52
N ILE A 33 8.38 -0.28 18.67
CA ILE A 33 7.95 0.79 17.79
C ILE A 33 7.23 1.87 18.63
N PRO A 34 7.72 3.11 18.65
CA PRO A 34 7.10 4.18 19.42
C PRO A 34 5.76 4.57 18.79
N HIS A 35 4.68 4.49 19.56
CA HIS A 35 3.36 4.93 19.12
C HIS A 35 2.53 5.46 20.30
N THR A 36 1.50 6.23 19.98
CA THR A 36 0.56 6.77 20.96
C THR A 36 -0.86 6.35 20.60
N LEU A 37 -1.63 5.93 21.58
CA LEU A 37 -3.05 5.60 21.42
C LEU A 37 -3.91 6.68 22.09
N PRO A 38 -5.16 6.90 21.64
CA PRO A 38 -5.78 6.21 20.49
C PRO A 38 -5.24 6.72 19.14
N VAL A 39 -5.25 5.86 18.13
CA VAL A 39 -5.01 6.18 16.73
C VAL A 39 -6.26 5.80 15.93
N GLN A 40 -6.59 6.58 14.91
CA GLN A 40 -7.66 6.22 13.97
C GLN A 40 -7.07 5.37 12.85
N CYS A 41 -7.76 4.28 12.50
CA CYS A 41 -7.43 3.44 11.35
C CYS A 41 -8.72 2.87 10.75
N TYR A 42 -8.94 3.13 9.48
CA TYR A 42 -10.11 2.66 8.73
C TYR A 42 -9.70 1.95 7.45
N SER A 43 -10.29 0.77 7.19
CA SER A 43 -10.29 0.15 5.89
C SER A 43 -11.42 0.76 5.06
N LYS A 44 -11.08 1.30 3.89
CA LYS A 44 -11.99 2.02 3.01
C LYS A 44 -11.84 1.60 1.57
N GLN A 45 -12.83 1.96 0.77
CA GLN A 45 -12.82 1.71 -0.67
C GLN A 45 -13.25 2.96 -1.44
N THR A 46 -12.71 3.13 -2.63
CA THR A 46 -13.13 4.14 -3.59
C THR A 46 -13.06 3.59 -5.00
N VAL A 47 -13.75 4.24 -5.94
CA VAL A 47 -13.74 3.85 -7.36
C VAL A 47 -13.11 4.97 -8.18
N VAL A 48 -12.00 4.66 -8.85
CA VAL A 48 -11.35 5.56 -9.80
C VAL A 48 -11.00 4.77 -11.06
N ASN A 49 -10.99 5.43 -12.21
CA ASN A 49 -10.70 4.82 -13.51
C ASN A 49 -11.54 3.54 -13.80
N GLY A 50 -12.77 3.48 -13.25
CA GLY A 50 -13.66 2.32 -13.40
C GLY A 50 -13.27 1.08 -12.61
N MET A 51 -12.31 1.18 -11.69
CA MET A 51 -11.86 0.11 -10.80
C MET A 51 -12.07 0.49 -9.33
N ARG A 52 -12.36 -0.51 -8.51
CA ARG A 52 -12.45 -0.36 -7.06
C ARG A 52 -11.05 -0.50 -6.45
N PHE A 53 -10.66 0.49 -5.65
CA PHE A 53 -9.43 0.49 -4.87
C PHE A 53 -9.76 0.40 -3.39
N HIS A 54 -9.03 -0.45 -2.69
CA HIS A 54 -8.98 -0.50 -1.24
C HIS A 54 -7.82 0.37 -0.75
N TYR A 55 -7.96 0.93 0.46
CA TYR A 55 -6.90 1.62 1.15
C TYR A 55 -7.14 1.65 2.67
N LEU A 56 -6.05 1.70 3.41
CA LEU A 56 -6.08 2.01 4.83
C LEU A 56 -5.89 3.50 5.02
N GLU A 57 -6.73 4.11 5.84
CA GLU A 57 -6.67 5.53 6.21
C GLU A 57 -6.39 5.65 7.69
N TRP A 58 -5.32 6.39 8.04
CA TRP A 58 -4.82 6.50 9.39
C TRP A 58 -4.70 7.94 9.85
N GLY A 59 -4.91 8.14 11.16
CA GLY A 59 -4.66 9.42 11.82
C GLY A 59 -5.80 10.43 11.68
N ASP A 60 -5.51 11.65 12.12
CA ASP A 60 -6.50 12.73 12.13
C ASP A 60 -6.58 13.39 10.74
N PRO A 61 -7.77 13.50 10.12
CA PRO A 61 -7.97 14.21 8.85
C PRO A 61 -7.53 15.69 8.85
N ALA A 62 -7.36 16.30 10.01
CA ALA A 62 -6.84 17.68 10.12
C ALA A 62 -5.32 17.77 9.93
N ASN A 63 -4.60 16.64 9.96
CA ASN A 63 -3.16 16.59 9.76
C ASN A 63 -2.79 16.67 8.27
N PRO A 64 -1.53 17.06 7.93
CA PRO A 64 -1.05 17.06 6.56
C PRO A 64 -1.15 15.69 5.90
N PRO A 65 -1.60 15.60 4.63
CA PRO A 65 -1.78 14.34 3.94
C PRO A 65 -0.43 13.69 3.58
N LEU A 66 -0.34 12.40 3.81
CA LEU A 66 0.78 11.56 3.45
C LEU A 66 0.27 10.28 2.79
N VAL A 67 0.85 9.91 1.66
CA VAL A 67 0.50 8.69 0.93
C VAL A 67 1.69 7.74 0.92
N VAL A 68 1.46 6.47 1.21
CA VAL A 68 2.47 5.42 1.24
C VAL A 68 2.14 4.34 0.21
N ALA A 69 2.94 4.25 -0.87
CA ALA A 69 2.75 3.30 -1.95
C ALA A 69 3.68 2.09 -1.79
N HIS A 70 3.09 0.89 -1.71
CA HIS A 70 3.81 -0.36 -1.46
C HIS A 70 4.60 -0.86 -2.68
N GLY A 71 5.50 -1.82 -2.46
CA GLY A 71 6.26 -2.52 -3.50
C GLY A 71 5.47 -3.65 -4.19
N GLY A 72 6.08 -4.27 -5.20
CA GLY A 72 5.48 -5.45 -5.86
C GLY A 72 5.29 -6.61 -4.87
N ASN A 73 4.22 -7.38 -5.05
CA ASN A 73 3.82 -8.49 -4.17
C ASN A 73 3.59 -8.09 -2.70
N GLN A 74 3.26 -6.83 -2.46
CA GLN A 74 2.91 -6.28 -1.16
C GLN A 74 1.49 -5.72 -1.19
N THR A 75 1.03 -5.27 -0.03
CA THR A 75 -0.28 -4.64 0.16
C THR A 75 -0.14 -3.38 1.00
N SER A 76 -1.25 -2.68 1.25
CA SER A 76 -1.36 -1.56 2.19
C SER A 76 -0.80 -1.92 3.58
N HIS A 77 -0.99 -3.16 4.02
CA HIS A 77 -0.55 -3.67 5.32
C HIS A 77 0.98 -3.73 5.50
N SER A 78 1.74 -3.69 4.42
CA SER A 78 3.22 -3.57 4.49
C SER A 78 3.67 -2.27 5.17
N TRP A 79 2.78 -1.29 5.26
CA TRP A 79 3.02 0.01 5.88
C TRP A 79 2.44 0.16 7.28
N ASP A 80 1.79 -0.86 7.87
CA ASP A 80 1.04 -0.76 9.11
C ASP A 80 1.87 -0.20 10.28
N LEU A 81 3.04 -0.79 10.56
CA LEU A 81 3.92 -0.34 11.65
C LEU A 81 4.44 1.08 11.41
N VAL A 82 4.72 1.44 10.16
CA VAL A 82 5.17 2.78 9.77
C VAL A 82 4.00 3.76 9.89
N SER A 83 2.82 3.39 9.41
CA SER A 83 1.61 4.21 9.49
C SER A 83 1.17 4.47 10.93
N LEU A 84 1.33 3.48 11.82
CA LEU A 84 1.05 3.64 13.26
C LEU A 84 1.90 4.77 13.88
N VAL A 85 3.16 4.91 13.44
CA VAL A 85 4.04 6.02 13.87
C VAL A 85 3.67 7.33 13.18
N LEU A 86 3.51 7.29 11.86
CA LEU A 86 3.28 8.50 11.05
C LEU A 86 1.93 9.14 11.33
N ALA A 87 0.90 8.36 11.67
CA ALA A 87 -0.44 8.82 12.01
C ALA A 87 -0.49 9.78 13.22
N GLN A 88 0.59 9.84 14.01
CA GLN A 88 0.73 10.83 15.09
C GLN A 88 0.81 12.27 14.57
N LYS A 89 1.25 12.47 13.32
CA LYS A 89 1.52 13.79 12.75
C LYS A 89 0.95 13.98 11.34
N PHE A 90 0.51 12.92 10.70
CA PHE A 90 0.02 12.92 9.34
C PHE A 90 -1.33 12.23 9.23
N HIS A 91 -2.12 12.65 8.25
CA HIS A 91 -3.25 11.90 7.73
C HIS A 91 -2.72 10.96 6.65
N VAL A 92 -2.60 9.66 6.96
CA VAL A 92 -1.90 8.69 6.12
C VAL A 92 -2.90 7.89 5.28
N PHE A 93 -2.61 7.76 3.99
CA PHE A 93 -3.32 6.90 3.05
C PHE A 93 -2.37 5.82 2.54
N ALA A 94 -2.72 4.58 2.76
CA ALA A 94 -2.00 3.40 2.29
C ALA A 94 -2.88 2.62 1.31
N PRO A 95 -2.86 2.91 0.00
CA PRO A 95 -3.65 2.16 -0.97
C PRO A 95 -3.03 0.80 -1.29
N ASP A 96 -3.90 -0.17 -1.55
CA ASP A 96 -3.55 -1.31 -2.38
C ASP A 96 -3.53 -0.86 -3.83
N GLN A 97 -2.37 -0.92 -4.49
CA GLN A 97 -2.26 -0.55 -5.90
C GLN A 97 -3.03 -1.56 -6.76
N ARG A 98 -3.38 -1.19 -8.01
CA ARG A 98 -4.11 -2.08 -8.92
C ARG A 98 -3.55 -3.51 -8.93
N GLY A 99 -4.42 -4.51 -8.87
CA GLY A 99 -4.03 -5.92 -8.89
C GLY A 99 -3.32 -6.41 -7.62
N HIS A 100 -3.38 -5.66 -6.51
CA HIS A 100 -2.79 -6.04 -5.22
C HIS A 100 -3.83 -5.94 -4.11
N GLY A 101 -3.62 -6.72 -3.05
CA GLY A 101 -4.46 -6.74 -1.86
C GLY A 101 -5.94 -6.86 -2.18
N ASP A 102 -6.74 -6.02 -1.55
CA ASP A 102 -8.18 -5.97 -1.73
C ASP A 102 -8.65 -5.03 -2.86
N SER A 103 -7.72 -4.44 -3.63
CA SER A 103 -8.04 -3.69 -4.83
C SER A 103 -8.39 -4.60 -6.00
N GLU A 104 -9.23 -4.10 -6.91
CA GLU A 104 -9.67 -4.85 -8.08
C GLU A 104 -8.50 -5.15 -9.04
N TRP A 105 -8.53 -6.32 -9.66
CA TRP A 105 -7.61 -6.68 -10.74
C TRP A 105 -8.09 -6.07 -12.06
N PRO A 106 -7.19 -5.44 -12.85
CA PRO A 106 -7.59 -4.88 -14.13
C PRO A 106 -8.01 -5.98 -15.11
N ARG A 107 -9.18 -5.81 -15.74
CA ARG A 107 -9.75 -6.81 -16.66
C ARG A 107 -8.95 -6.98 -17.94
N ASP A 108 -8.22 -5.96 -18.34
CA ASP A 108 -7.34 -5.94 -19.50
C ASP A 108 -5.90 -6.39 -19.19
N GLY A 109 -5.61 -6.68 -17.91
CA GLY A 109 -4.28 -7.06 -17.45
C GLY A 109 -3.26 -5.91 -17.42
N GLU A 110 -3.70 -4.65 -17.57
CA GLU A 110 -2.81 -3.48 -17.59
C GLU A 110 -2.26 -3.16 -16.20
N MET A 111 -0.97 -3.48 -15.99
CA MET A 111 -0.23 -3.39 -14.73
C MET A 111 0.98 -2.46 -14.81
N SER A 112 1.07 -1.60 -15.84
CA SER A 112 2.22 -0.73 -15.99
C SER A 112 2.30 0.34 -14.89
N SER A 113 3.52 0.73 -14.52
CA SER A 113 3.76 1.82 -13.58
C SER A 113 3.19 3.16 -14.06
N SER A 114 3.08 3.33 -15.38
CA SER A 114 2.44 4.48 -16.01
C SER A 114 0.95 4.55 -15.67
N GLN A 115 0.24 3.42 -15.74
CA GLN A 115 -1.17 3.36 -15.42
C GLN A 115 -1.39 3.45 -13.90
N MET A 116 -0.53 2.83 -13.10
CA MET A 116 -0.55 3.01 -11.63
C MET A 116 -0.38 4.48 -11.23
N ALA A 117 0.43 5.24 -11.96
CA ALA A 117 0.58 6.67 -11.74
C ALA A 117 -0.71 7.46 -12.03
N GLU A 118 -1.45 7.10 -13.09
CA GLU A 118 -2.76 7.71 -13.37
C GLU A 118 -3.79 7.34 -12.29
N ASP A 119 -3.78 6.11 -11.80
CA ASP A 119 -4.64 5.72 -10.69
C ASP A 119 -4.33 6.53 -9.43
N MET A 120 -3.04 6.66 -9.09
CA MET A 120 -2.63 7.44 -7.92
C MET A 120 -3.07 8.90 -8.02
N ARG A 121 -2.97 9.50 -9.20
CA ARG A 121 -3.46 10.85 -9.45
C ARG A 121 -4.97 10.97 -9.20
N GLU A 122 -5.75 10.00 -9.67
CA GLU A 122 -7.20 9.99 -9.48
C GLU A 122 -7.59 9.66 -8.03
N LEU A 123 -6.79 8.83 -7.34
CA LEU A 123 -6.96 8.58 -5.91
C LEU A 123 -6.78 9.86 -5.08
N PHE A 124 -5.75 10.69 -5.38
CA PHE A 124 -5.59 11.99 -4.70
C PHE A 124 -6.82 12.88 -4.87
N ARG A 125 -7.44 12.88 -6.07
CA ARG A 125 -8.66 13.62 -6.33
C ARG A 125 -9.87 13.05 -5.57
N ALA A 126 -10.00 11.72 -5.56
CA ALA A 126 -11.10 11.05 -4.88
C ALA A 126 -11.03 11.22 -3.35
N TRP A 127 -9.83 11.35 -2.79
CA TRP A 127 -9.59 11.61 -1.37
C TRP A 127 -9.64 13.11 -1.01
N ASP A 128 -9.80 13.99 -2.01
CA ASP A 128 -9.75 15.46 -1.85
C ASP A 128 -8.46 15.96 -1.18
N ILE A 129 -7.34 15.32 -1.46
CA ILE A 129 -6.03 15.72 -0.94
C ILE A 129 -5.21 16.47 -1.99
N GLN A 130 -4.53 17.52 -1.54
CA GLN A 130 -3.70 18.36 -2.39
C GLN A 130 -2.25 18.30 -1.93
N ARG A 131 -1.35 18.09 -2.90
CA ARG A 131 0.09 18.10 -2.68
C ARG A 131 0.54 17.28 -1.47
N PRO A 132 0.14 15.98 -1.37
CA PRO A 132 0.57 15.14 -0.26
C PRO A 132 2.09 14.94 -0.26
N ILE A 133 2.65 14.52 0.87
CA ILE A 133 3.94 13.84 0.88
C ILE A 133 3.71 12.42 0.35
N LEU A 134 4.58 11.94 -0.53
CA LEU A 134 4.46 10.61 -1.14
C LEU A 134 5.68 9.75 -0.80
N PHE A 135 5.45 8.62 -0.15
CA PHE A 135 6.45 7.58 0.04
C PHE A 135 6.21 6.47 -0.98
N GLY A 136 7.22 6.14 -1.76
CA GLY A 136 7.14 5.07 -2.76
C GLY A 136 8.23 4.03 -2.54
N HIS A 137 7.81 2.80 -2.17
CA HIS A 137 8.72 1.67 -2.04
C HIS A 137 8.78 0.87 -3.34
N SER A 138 10.00 0.60 -3.84
CA SER A 138 10.22 -0.28 -5.00
C SER A 138 9.27 0.03 -6.17
N MET A 139 8.30 -0.84 -6.49
CA MET A 139 7.27 -0.61 -7.51
C MET A 139 6.52 0.72 -7.31
N GLY A 140 6.10 1.03 -6.08
CA GLY A 140 5.47 2.31 -5.73
C GLY A 140 6.41 3.50 -5.96
N GLY A 141 7.73 3.32 -5.81
CA GLY A 141 8.73 4.33 -6.16
C GLY A 141 8.83 4.56 -7.67
N ILE A 142 8.83 3.49 -8.47
CA ILE A 142 8.80 3.59 -9.93
C ILE A 142 7.52 4.31 -10.39
N MET A 143 6.37 3.90 -9.88
CA MET A 143 5.09 4.59 -10.12
C MET A 143 5.18 6.08 -9.79
N SER A 144 5.79 6.43 -8.64
CA SER A 144 5.98 7.82 -8.21
C SER A 144 6.85 8.62 -9.19
N MET A 145 7.89 8.02 -9.78
CA MET A 145 8.69 8.66 -10.83
C MET A 145 7.84 8.98 -12.06
N TYR A 146 7.02 8.04 -12.54
CA TYR A 146 6.08 8.27 -13.64
C TYR A 146 5.09 9.39 -13.33
N LEU A 147 4.54 9.39 -12.11
CA LEU A 147 3.60 10.40 -11.64
C LEU A 147 4.23 11.80 -11.71
N LEU A 148 5.44 11.96 -11.15
CA LEU A 148 6.14 13.24 -11.07
C LEU A 148 6.65 13.74 -12.43
N THR A 149 7.07 12.84 -13.31
CA THR A 149 7.49 13.22 -14.67
C THR A 149 6.36 13.92 -15.43
N ARG A 150 5.12 13.51 -15.21
CA ARG A 150 3.94 14.08 -15.86
C ARG A 150 3.29 15.21 -15.07
N ASN A 151 3.44 15.18 -13.74
CA ASN A 151 2.79 16.10 -12.82
C ASN A 151 3.77 16.60 -11.74
N PRO A 152 4.78 17.40 -12.09
CA PRO A 152 5.90 17.73 -11.18
C PRO A 152 5.48 18.49 -9.90
N ASN A 153 4.31 19.12 -9.89
CA ASN A 153 3.80 19.90 -8.77
C ASN A 153 2.68 19.18 -7.99
N LEU A 154 2.41 17.93 -8.31
CA LEU A 154 1.27 17.18 -7.74
C LEU A 154 1.49 16.79 -6.27
N VAL A 155 2.74 16.59 -5.86
CA VAL A 155 3.13 16.29 -4.49
C VAL A 155 3.99 17.40 -3.89
N GLU A 156 4.01 17.51 -2.57
CA GLU A 156 4.91 18.45 -1.89
C GLU A 156 6.33 17.90 -1.86
N ARG A 157 6.48 16.65 -1.49
CA ARG A 157 7.74 15.92 -1.37
C ARG A 157 7.55 14.47 -1.75
N VAL A 158 8.62 13.83 -2.21
CA VAL A 158 8.66 12.40 -2.42
C VAL A 158 9.82 11.78 -1.64
N VAL A 159 9.57 10.61 -1.07
CA VAL A 159 10.59 9.76 -0.46
C VAL A 159 10.62 8.45 -1.22
N PHE A 160 11.75 8.15 -1.83
CA PHE A 160 11.99 6.86 -2.49
C PHE A 160 12.59 5.90 -1.48
N VAL A 161 11.92 4.76 -1.28
CA VAL A 161 12.35 3.71 -0.35
C VAL A 161 12.82 2.51 -1.16
N ASP A 162 14.09 2.16 -1.01
CA ASP A 162 14.74 1.01 -1.66
C ASP A 162 14.64 1.02 -3.20
N ILE A 163 14.66 2.21 -3.80
CA ILE A 163 14.65 2.40 -5.26
C ILE A 163 15.28 3.75 -5.63
N GLY A 164 15.97 3.79 -6.74
CA GLY A 164 16.53 5.02 -7.33
C GLY A 164 16.15 5.16 -8.80
N PRO A 165 16.49 6.28 -9.43
CA PRO A 165 16.20 6.53 -10.84
C PRO A 165 16.95 5.57 -11.77
N GLU A 166 18.10 5.05 -11.34
CA GLU A 166 18.81 3.98 -12.02
C GLU A 166 18.36 2.65 -11.41
N THR A 167 17.37 2.03 -12.02
CA THR A 167 17.06 0.63 -11.75
C THR A 167 18.16 -0.21 -12.41
N GLY A 168 19.28 -0.39 -11.71
CA GLY A 168 20.23 -1.44 -12.07
C GLY A 168 19.47 -2.73 -12.29
N ALA A 169 19.99 -3.65 -13.06
CA ALA A 169 19.38 -4.95 -13.23
C ALA A 169 19.10 -5.52 -11.83
N GLY A 170 17.90 -5.25 -11.31
CA GLY A 170 17.46 -5.65 -9.98
C GLY A 170 17.86 -7.09 -9.81
N SER A 171 18.43 -7.44 -8.71
CA SER A 171 19.20 -8.67 -8.58
C SER A 171 18.42 -9.82 -9.22
N ALA A 172 19.08 -10.67 -9.96
CA ALA A 172 18.43 -11.84 -10.58
C ALA A 172 17.63 -12.61 -9.51
N ALA A 173 18.11 -12.60 -8.27
CA ALA A 173 17.46 -13.17 -7.10
C ALA A 173 16.09 -12.56 -6.78
N ILE A 174 15.91 -11.22 -6.88
CA ILE A 174 14.60 -10.59 -6.67
C ILE A 174 13.62 -11.01 -7.78
N ARG A 175 14.07 -11.01 -9.03
CA ARG A 175 13.23 -11.45 -10.15
C ARG A 175 12.90 -12.93 -10.06
N GLU A 176 13.83 -13.76 -9.65
CA GLU A 176 13.62 -15.18 -9.41
C GLU A 176 12.61 -15.39 -8.30
N PHE A 177 12.75 -14.71 -7.15
CA PHE A 177 11.79 -14.78 -6.05
C PHE A 177 10.38 -14.33 -6.47
N VAL A 178 10.27 -13.18 -7.15
CA VAL A 178 8.96 -12.64 -7.61
C VAL A 178 8.30 -13.55 -8.66
N ASN A 179 9.08 -14.25 -9.47
CA ASN A 179 8.54 -15.10 -10.55
C ASN A 179 8.43 -16.58 -10.17
N ALA A 180 9.09 -17.04 -9.11
CA ALA A 180 9.25 -18.46 -8.82
C ALA A 180 7.95 -19.15 -8.37
N ASN A 181 7.05 -18.45 -7.69
CA ASN A 181 5.83 -19.07 -7.14
C ASN A 181 4.64 -18.11 -7.30
N LYS A 182 3.79 -18.42 -8.26
CA LYS A 182 2.56 -17.65 -8.50
C LYS A 182 1.37 -18.15 -7.67
N GLU A 183 1.44 -19.40 -7.20
CA GLU A 183 0.39 -20.06 -6.43
C GLU A 183 1.02 -20.88 -5.30
N PHE A 184 0.39 -20.90 -4.16
CA PHE A 184 0.78 -21.69 -2.99
C PHE A 184 -0.39 -22.55 -2.56
N ASP A 185 -0.12 -23.80 -2.18
CA ASP A 185 -1.16 -24.75 -1.73
C ASP A 185 -1.70 -24.41 -0.34
N SER A 186 -0.94 -23.63 0.44
CA SER A 186 -1.35 -23.21 1.78
C SER A 186 -0.62 -21.93 2.22
N MET A 187 -1.17 -21.27 3.24
CA MET A 187 -0.54 -20.12 3.91
C MET A 187 0.81 -20.53 4.54
N GLU A 188 0.92 -21.73 5.07
CA GLU A 188 2.16 -22.25 5.66
C GLU A 188 3.27 -22.37 4.63
N GLN A 189 2.93 -22.85 3.42
CA GLN A 189 3.88 -22.91 2.31
C GLN A 189 4.33 -21.50 1.88
N PHE A 190 3.41 -20.56 1.80
CA PHE A 190 3.73 -19.15 1.54
C PHE A 190 4.67 -18.57 2.60
N ILE A 191 4.36 -18.75 3.89
CA ILE A 191 5.17 -18.27 5.01
C ILE A 191 6.59 -18.86 4.92
N GLN A 192 6.70 -20.16 4.69
CA GLN A 192 8.01 -20.82 4.58
C GLN A 192 8.81 -20.27 3.40
N ASN A 193 8.16 -20.00 2.27
CA ASN A 193 8.81 -19.40 1.11
C ASN A 193 9.34 -17.99 1.41
N VAL A 194 8.53 -17.15 2.05
CA VAL A 194 8.94 -15.79 2.43
C VAL A 194 10.11 -15.83 3.44
N ARG A 195 10.06 -16.72 4.44
CA ARG A 195 11.14 -16.87 5.45
C ARG A 195 12.43 -17.42 4.86
N ASN A 196 12.37 -18.24 3.82
CA ASN A 196 13.57 -18.70 3.12
C ASN A 196 14.27 -17.55 2.38
N TYR A 197 13.51 -16.58 1.90
CA TYR A 197 14.03 -15.38 1.23
C TYR A 197 14.46 -14.30 2.26
N ASP A 198 13.62 -14.03 3.26
CA ASP A 198 13.86 -13.06 4.33
C ASP A 198 13.65 -13.71 5.71
N PRO A 199 14.73 -14.28 6.30
CA PRO A 199 14.65 -15.00 7.56
C PRO A 199 14.42 -14.07 8.78
N PHE A 200 14.49 -12.76 8.60
CA PHE A 200 14.30 -11.79 9.69
C PHE A 200 12.85 -11.43 9.94
N ARG A 201 11.94 -11.77 9.01
CA ARG A 201 10.51 -11.52 9.18
C ARG A 201 9.88 -12.58 10.09
N SER A 202 9.11 -12.13 11.10
CA SER A 202 8.32 -13.04 11.93
C SER A 202 7.13 -13.60 11.13
N GLU A 203 6.64 -14.76 11.55
CA GLU A 203 5.47 -15.38 10.94
C GLU A 203 4.23 -14.50 11.06
N GLU A 204 3.99 -13.90 12.24
CA GLU A 204 2.88 -12.96 12.44
C GLU A 204 2.94 -11.78 11.48
N HIS A 205 4.15 -11.24 11.26
CA HIS A 205 4.33 -10.15 10.31
C HIS A 205 3.98 -10.59 8.88
N ILE A 206 4.43 -11.79 8.47
CA ILE A 206 4.13 -12.33 7.14
C ILE A 206 2.63 -12.58 6.97
N ARG A 207 1.95 -13.13 8.00
CA ARG A 207 0.49 -13.39 7.96
C ARG A 207 -0.33 -12.11 7.83
N ARG A 208 0.17 -10.98 8.31
CA ARG A 208 -0.53 -9.69 8.29
C ARG A 208 -0.26 -8.88 7.02
N THR A 209 0.89 -9.01 6.41
CA THR A 209 1.32 -8.22 5.24
C THR A 209 1.17 -8.97 3.93
#